data_44af4ff19c77f71372c27e33477da411
#
_entry.id   44af4ff19c77f71372c27e33477da411
#
_cell.length_a   1.000
_cell.length_b   1.000
_cell.length_c   1.000
_cell.angle_alpha   90.00
_cell.angle_beta   90.00
_cell.angle_gamma   90.00
#
_symmetry.space_group_name_H-M   'P 1'
#
loop_
_entity.id
_entity.type
_entity.pdbx_description
1 polymer ?
#
loop_
_entity_poly.entity_id
_entity_poly.type
_entity_poly.pdbx_seq_one_letter_code
_entity_poly.pdbx_strand_id
1 'polypeptide(L)'
;CIPLGALCNVPFTFRGQGQLVSRPLEPYYAIFRAQGLPCQTGVEGRLPLTVNGRLRPGYYTLPGDVSSQFISGLLFALPLLEKDSSLTILPPLESAAYIGLTLRSLARFGIQIRQKDALHYKIPGKQRYQAGASRIFVEGDWSQAAFWLVAGTIGSREGITCCGLDRDSLQGDKAILTILSHMGADLIEKDGSVTAQAAPLAGCEIDASDCPDLVPVLTVAAAVAKGTTHIIHAGRLRIKECDRLNAMATELNALGANIQEEPEGLLITGLDGKLPGGERVDAHNDHRVAMSLAVAALACREPIVLTGAESVAKSYPGFWQDYLAVGGRSEIKDE
;
A
#
# COMPACT_ATOMS: atom_id res chain seq x y z
N CYS A 1 7.45 14.30 2.44
CA CYS A 1 8.08 15.33 3.31
C CYS A 1 9.31 16.00 2.67
N ILE A 2 10.16 15.28 1.90
CA ILE A 2 11.43 15.82 1.37
C ILE A 2 11.24 17.12 0.56
N PRO A 3 10.34 17.24 -0.44
CA PRO A 3 10.12 18.49 -1.14
C PRO A 3 9.61 19.64 -0.26
N LEU A 4 8.83 19.34 0.79
CA LEU A 4 8.37 20.34 1.75
C LEU A 4 9.53 20.89 2.60
N GLY A 5 10.44 20.03 3.05
CA GLY A 5 11.66 20.47 3.73
C GLY A 5 12.56 21.34 2.81
N ALA A 6 12.57 21.04 1.52
CA ALA A 6 13.27 21.84 0.52
C ALA A 6 12.57 23.18 0.17
N LEU A 7 11.51 23.57 0.85
CA LEU A 7 10.94 24.92 0.82
C LEU A 7 11.54 25.83 1.89
N CYS A 8 12.18 25.25 2.90
CA CYS A 8 12.82 25.99 3.99
C CYS A 8 14.14 26.57 3.50
N ASN A 9 14.42 27.80 3.90
CA ASN A 9 15.71 28.44 3.58
C ASN A 9 16.78 28.17 4.67
N VAL A 10 16.74 26.96 5.22
CA VAL A 10 17.66 26.46 6.23
C VAL A 10 17.97 25.00 5.93
N PRO A 11 19.13 24.47 6.36
CA PRO A 11 19.41 23.04 6.22
C PRO A 11 18.35 22.19 6.93
N PHE A 12 17.80 21.21 6.19
CA PHE A 12 16.81 20.29 6.72
C PHE A 12 17.27 18.84 6.55
N THR A 13 17.39 18.13 7.68
CA THR A 13 17.89 16.74 7.67
C THR A 13 16.77 15.74 7.88
N PHE A 14 16.65 14.82 6.93
CA PHE A 14 15.74 13.67 7.00
C PHE A 14 16.50 12.46 7.52
N ARG A 15 15.95 11.81 8.53
CA ARG A 15 16.47 10.56 9.10
C ARG A 15 15.41 9.48 8.97
N GLY A 16 15.82 8.22 8.90
CA GLY A 16 14.94 7.07 8.82
C GLY A 16 15.42 5.94 9.71
N GLN A 17 14.58 4.91 9.83
CA GLN A 17 14.87 3.67 10.54
C GLN A 17 14.46 2.47 9.69
N GLY A 18 15.04 1.30 9.97
CA GLY A 18 14.72 0.07 9.24
C GLY A 18 14.96 0.19 7.74
N GLN A 19 14.16 -0.47 6.95
CA GLN A 19 14.27 -0.47 5.48
C GLN A 19 14.04 0.89 4.81
N LEU A 20 13.46 1.87 5.52
CA LEU A 20 13.31 3.23 4.98
C LEU A 20 14.65 3.87 4.63
N VAL A 21 15.73 3.51 5.35
CA VAL A 21 17.08 4.03 5.11
C VAL A 21 17.63 3.60 3.77
N SER A 22 17.28 2.39 3.32
CA SER A 22 17.80 1.77 2.07
C SER A 22 16.96 2.09 0.83
N ARG A 23 15.76 2.69 0.99
CA ARG A 23 14.90 3.04 -0.15
C ARG A 23 15.56 4.06 -1.05
N PRO A 24 15.50 3.88 -2.40
CA PRO A 24 16.12 4.79 -3.35
C PRO A 24 15.46 6.17 -3.29
N LEU A 25 16.27 7.24 -3.30
CA LEU A 25 15.82 8.63 -3.33
C LEU A 25 16.27 9.36 -4.60
N GLU A 26 16.84 8.62 -5.57
CA GLU A 26 17.40 9.15 -6.79
C GLU A 26 16.45 10.09 -7.58
N PRO A 27 15.12 9.86 -7.64
CA PRO A 27 14.21 10.79 -8.32
C PRO A 27 14.31 12.22 -7.77
N TYR A 28 14.47 12.38 -6.45
CA TYR A 28 14.66 13.71 -5.85
C TYR A 28 16.09 14.23 -6.06
N TYR A 29 17.11 13.37 -6.01
CA TYR A 29 18.49 13.79 -6.24
C TYR A 29 18.69 14.34 -7.65
N ALA A 30 18.06 13.73 -8.65
CA ALA A 30 18.07 14.26 -10.03
C ALA A 30 17.49 15.69 -10.09
N ILE A 31 16.38 15.94 -9.40
CA ILE A 31 15.77 17.28 -9.30
C ILE A 31 16.72 18.26 -8.58
N PHE A 32 17.29 17.86 -7.45
CA PHE A 32 18.19 18.74 -6.68
C PHE A 32 19.43 19.09 -7.49
N ARG A 33 20.04 18.16 -8.19
CA ARG A 33 21.16 18.42 -9.10
C ARG A 33 20.78 19.39 -10.23
N ALA A 34 19.63 19.15 -10.89
CA ALA A 34 19.16 20.00 -11.97
C ALA A 34 18.89 21.45 -11.52
N GLN A 35 18.50 21.65 -10.27
CA GLN A 35 18.25 22.97 -9.69
C GLN A 35 19.47 23.60 -8.98
N GLY A 36 20.60 22.88 -8.93
CA GLY A 36 21.78 23.32 -8.17
C GLY A 36 21.49 23.42 -6.67
N LEU A 37 20.60 22.60 -6.14
CA LEU A 37 20.24 22.57 -4.72
C LEU A 37 21.22 21.67 -3.98
N PRO A 38 22.06 22.19 -3.05
CA PRO A 38 23.01 21.40 -2.32
C PRO A 38 22.30 20.36 -1.45
N CYS A 39 22.75 19.12 -1.53
CA CYS A 39 22.30 18.06 -0.66
C CYS A 39 23.48 17.18 -0.22
N GLN A 40 23.40 16.67 1.00
CA GLN A 40 24.34 15.72 1.57
C GLN A 40 23.58 14.45 1.90
N THR A 41 24.12 13.31 1.49
CA THR A 41 23.51 12.00 1.69
C THR A 41 24.39 11.13 2.58
N GLY A 42 23.81 10.11 3.17
CA GLY A 42 24.57 9.02 3.79
C GLY A 42 25.29 8.17 2.75
N VAL A 43 25.84 7.07 3.20
CA VAL A 43 26.56 6.11 2.36
C VAL A 43 25.66 5.65 1.19
N GLU A 44 26.23 5.58 -0.01
CA GLU A 44 25.54 5.15 -1.24
C GLU A 44 24.24 5.93 -1.56
N GLY A 45 24.19 7.22 -1.20
CA GLY A 45 23.00 8.04 -1.49
C GLY A 45 21.79 7.73 -0.61
N ARG A 46 21.98 7.06 0.53
CA ARG A 46 20.91 6.69 1.47
C ARG A 46 20.68 7.79 2.52
N LEU A 47 19.65 7.59 3.34
CA LEU A 47 19.45 8.44 4.52
C LEU A 47 20.63 8.28 5.52
N PRO A 48 21.00 9.33 6.29
CA PRO A 48 20.34 10.64 6.36
C PRO A 48 20.54 11.50 5.10
N LEU A 49 19.53 12.28 4.73
CA LEU A 49 19.57 13.27 3.65
C LEU A 49 19.46 14.66 4.25
N THR A 50 20.44 15.51 4.04
CA THR A 50 20.37 16.94 4.37
C THR A 50 20.22 17.75 3.09
N VAL A 51 19.15 18.52 2.99
CA VAL A 51 18.89 19.46 1.89
C VAL A 51 19.14 20.86 2.41
N ASN A 52 19.94 21.65 1.68
CA ASN A 52 20.24 23.03 2.04
C ASN A 52 19.88 23.97 0.88
N GLY A 53 18.84 24.78 1.08
CA GLY A 53 18.34 25.73 0.09
C GLY A 53 16.88 25.50 -0.25
N ARG A 54 16.39 26.20 -1.28
CA ARG A 54 14.96 26.23 -1.61
C ARG A 54 14.72 25.80 -3.06
N LEU A 55 13.74 24.92 -3.26
CA LEU A 55 13.23 24.58 -4.57
C LEU A 55 12.78 25.85 -5.32
N ARG A 56 13.03 25.89 -6.62
CA ARG A 56 12.68 27.02 -7.50
C ARG A 56 11.53 26.62 -8.42
N PRO A 57 10.63 27.55 -8.76
CA PRO A 57 9.61 27.31 -9.77
C PRO A 57 10.21 26.88 -11.11
N GLY A 58 9.52 26.05 -11.87
CA GLY A 58 9.98 25.61 -13.17
C GLY A 58 9.44 24.26 -13.62
N TYR A 59 10.22 23.58 -14.45
CA TYR A 59 9.86 22.27 -15.01
C TYR A 59 10.45 21.15 -14.17
N TYR A 60 9.60 20.22 -13.81
CA TYR A 60 9.95 19.03 -13.03
C TYR A 60 9.62 17.78 -13.82
N THR A 61 10.48 16.80 -13.74
CA THR A 61 10.27 15.49 -14.36
C THR A 61 10.57 14.40 -13.35
N LEU A 62 9.70 13.39 -13.25
CA LEU A 62 9.86 12.22 -12.39
C LEU A 62 9.52 10.93 -13.14
N PRO A 63 10.21 9.81 -12.89
CA PRO A 63 9.75 8.49 -13.32
C PRO A 63 8.45 8.11 -12.59
N GLY A 64 7.54 7.45 -13.33
CA GLY A 64 6.23 7.04 -12.79
C GLY A 64 6.22 5.65 -12.16
N ASP A 65 7.27 4.87 -12.36
CA ASP A 65 7.39 3.46 -11.97
C ASP A 65 8.12 3.22 -10.63
N VAL A 66 8.77 4.25 -10.06
CA VAL A 66 9.51 4.09 -8.79
C VAL A 66 8.58 4.15 -7.59
N SER A 67 7.83 5.23 -7.43
CA SER A 67 6.83 5.40 -6.38
C SER A 67 6.01 6.67 -6.57
N SER A 68 4.68 6.56 -6.48
CA SER A 68 3.76 7.71 -6.47
C SER A 68 4.02 8.72 -5.35
N GLN A 69 4.71 8.31 -4.27
CA GLN A 69 5.08 9.19 -3.16
C GLN A 69 6.03 10.32 -3.58
N PHE A 70 6.90 10.11 -4.58
CA PHE A 70 7.74 11.17 -5.14
C PHE A 70 6.89 12.25 -5.81
N ILE A 71 5.90 11.81 -6.58
CA ILE A 71 4.97 12.69 -7.29
C ILE A 71 4.13 13.48 -6.28
N SER A 72 3.49 12.79 -5.33
CA SER A 72 2.70 13.41 -4.26
C SER A 72 3.51 14.44 -3.46
N GLY A 73 4.77 14.13 -3.15
CA GLY A 73 5.65 15.05 -2.44
C GLY A 73 5.86 16.37 -3.18
N LEU A 74 6.05 16.34 -4.51
CA LEU A 74 6.14 17.57 -5.33
C LEU A 74 4.79 18.29 -5.42
N LEU A 75 3.68 17.57 -5.61
CA LEU A 75 2.35 18.16 -5.67
C LEU A 75 1.99 18.90 -4.37
N PHE A 76 2.48 18.44 -3.21
CA PHE A 76 2.34 19.19 -1.95
C PHE A 76 3.21 20.44 -1.88
N ALA A 77 4.41 20.43 -2.47
CA ALA A 77 5.37 21.50 -2.30
C ALA A 77 5.27 22.60 -3.37
N LEU A 78 5.11 22.23 -4.64
CA LEU A 78 5.19 23.17 -5.77
C LEU A 78 4.15 24.30 -5.75
N PRO A 79 2.90 24.09 -5.25
CA PRO A 79 1.92 25.18 -5.15
C PRO A 79 2.37 26.35 -4.27
N LEU A 80 3.26 26.10 -3.31
CA LEU A 80 3.77 27.07 -2.34
C LEU A 80 4.92 27.94 -2.89
N LEU A 81 5.41 27.65 -4.10
CA LEU A 81 6.47 28.41 -4.74
C LEU A 81 5.97 29.74 -5.27
N GLU A 82 6.89 30.69 -5.47
CA GLU A 82 6.57 32.07 -5.87
C GLU A 82 6.04 32.23 -7.30
N LYS A 83 6.21 31.24 -8.16
CA LYS A 83 5.74 31.22 -9.55
C LYS A 83 5.23 29.84 -9.90
N ASP A 84 4.55 29.75 -11.04
CA ASP A 84 4.03 28.50 -11.58
C ASP A 84 5.12 27.48 -11.86
N SER A 85 4.74 26.22 -11.72
CA SER A 85 5.58 25.08 -12.07
C SER A 85 4.80 24.11 -12.96
N SER A 86 5.50 23.22 -13.62
CA SER A 86 4.92 22.08 -14.31
C SER A 86 5.62 20.80 -13.91
N LEU A 87 4.86 19.73 -13.83
CA LEU A 87 5.34 18.39 -13.53
C LEU A 87 4.98 17.46 -14.67
N THR A 88 5.98 16.76 -15.20
CA THR A 88 5.83 15.69 -16.18
C THR A 88 6.25 14.38 -15.56
N ILE A 89 5.40 13.37 -15.69
CA ILE A 89 5.68 12.01 -15.23
C ILE A 89 6.08 11.18 -16.45
N LEU A 90 7.21 10.50 -16.38
CA LEU A 90 7.68 9.59 -17.42
C LEU A 90 6.98 8.24 -17.28
N PRO A 91 6.47 7.66 -18.37
CA PRO A 91 5.84 6.35 -18.35
C PRO A 91 6.86 5.22 -18.07
N PRO A 92 6.39 4.05 -17.56
CA PRO A 92 5.02 3.77 -17.18
C PRO A 92 4.59 4.49 -15.89
N LEU A 93 3.30 4.78 -15.74
CA LEU A 93 2.74 5.34 -14.51
C LEU A 93 2.08 4.23 -13.69
N GLU A 94 2.63 3.96 -12.52
CA GLU A 94 2.08 3.02 -11.56
C GLU A 94 1.45 3.74 -10.36
N SER A 95 0.48 3.10 -9.72
CA SER A 95 -0.24 3.67 -8.57
C SER A 95 -0.87 5.04 -8.85
N ALA A 96 -1.46 5.24 -10.02
CA ALA A 96 -2.14 6.48 -10.42
C ALA A 96 -3.23 6.91 -9.41
N ALA A 97 -3.88 5.95 -8.77
CA ALA A 97 -4.88 6.17 -7.74
C ALA A 97 -4.38 7.04 -6.57
N TYR A 98 -3.14 6.84 -6.11
CA TYR A 98 -2.56 7.65 -5.03
C TYR A 98 -2.30 9.10 -5.43
N ILE A 99 -2.04 9.36 -6.72
CA ILE A 99 -1.95 10.71 -7.24
C ILE A 99 -3.33 11.37 -7.22
N GLY A 100 -4.37 10.64 -7.65
CA GLY A 100 -5.75 11.09 -7.57
C GLY A 100 -6.17 11.46 -6.14
N LEU A 101 -5.84 10.61 -5.15
CA LEU A 101 -6.05 10.90 -3.73
C LEU A 101 -5.32 12.17 -3.28
N THR A 102 -4.08 12.36 -3.74
CA THR A 102 -3.28 13.55 -3.43
C THR A 102 -3.96 14.80 -4.00
N LEU A 103 -4.38 14.79 -5.27
CA LEU A 103 -5.07 15.90 -5.91
C LEU A 103 -6.40 16.23 -5.23
N ARG A 104 -7.19 15.21 -4.88
CA ARG A 104 -8.45 15.37 -4.14
C ARG A 104 -8.22 15.98 -2.76
N SER A 105 -7.18 15.54 -2.06
CA SER A 105 -6.80 16.09 -0.76
C SER A 105 -6.36 17.55 -0.88
N LEU A 106 -5.50 17.87 -1.86
CA LEU A 106 -5.06 19.22 -2.13
C LEU A 106 -6.23 20.18 -2.42
N ALA A 107 -7.18 19.73 -3.24
CA ALA A 107 -8.37 20.52 -3.57
C ALA A 107 -9.23 20.83 -2.32
N ARG A 108 -9.36 19.87 -1.39
CA ARG A 108 -10.06 20.08 -0.10
C ARG A 108 -9.42 21.16 0.76
N PHE A 109 -8.11 21.38 0.59
CA PHE A 109 -7.36 22.44 1.27
C PHE A 109 -7.12 23.67 0.39
N GLY A 110 -7.93 23.88 -0.64
CA GLY A 110 -7.91 25.08 -1.47
C GLY A 110 -6.78 25.16 -2.51
N ILE A 111 -6.00 24.10 -2.66
CA ILE A 111 -4.93 24.03 -3.65
C ILE A 111 -5.50 23.59 -5.00
N GLN A 112 -5.17 24.35 -6.05
CA GLN A 112 -5.59 24.10 -7.42
C GLN A 112 -4.42 23.59 -8.25
N ILE A 113 -4.56 22.43 -8.85
CA ILE A 113 -3.62 21.86 -9.81
C ILE A 113 -4.40 21.54 -11.09
N ARG A 114 -3.88 21.97 -12.23
CA ARG A 114 -4.50 21.70 -13.54
C ARG A 114 -3.84 20.47 -14.13
N GLN A 115 -4.58 19.38 -14.14
CA GLN A 115 -4.19 18.15 -14.80
C GLN A 115 -4.56 18.25 -16.29
N LYS A 116 -3.57 18.10 -17.19
CA LYS A 116 -3.78 18.05 -18.64
C LYS A 116 -4.15 16.64 -19.09
N ASP A 117 -3.44 15.66 -18.54
CA ASP A 117 -3.63 14.23 -18.73
C ASP A 117 -2.99 13.49 -17.54
N ALA A 118 -2.94 12.16 -17.57
CA ALA A 118 -2.40 11.36 -16.46
C ALA A 118 -0.92 11.67 -16.15
N LEU A 119 -0.16 12.21 -17.08
CA LEU A 119 1.28 12.40 -16.98
C LEU A 119 1.71 13.88 -16.84
N HIS A 120 0.82 14.85 -17.11
CA HIS A 120 1.19 16.26 -17.18
C HIS A 120 0.33 17.15 -16.29
N TYR A 121 0.99 17.91 -15.41
CA TYR A 121 0.36 18.78 -14.44
C TYR A 121 0.90 20.20 -14.54
N LYS A 122 0.00 21.20 -14.56
CA LYS A 122 0.33 22.61 -14.37
C LYS A 122 -0.05 23.03 -12.96
N ILE A 123 0.90 23.60 -12.24
CA ILE A 123 0.81 23.89 -10.83
C ILE A 123 0.99 25.40 -10.64
N PRO A 124 -0.10 26.18 -10.51
CA PRO A 124 0.00 27.60 -10.19
C PRO A 124 0.74 27.80 -8.86
N GLY A 125 1.63 28.77 -8.83
CA GLY A 125 2.37 29.14 -7.62
C GLY A 125 1.61 30.09 -6.71
N LYS A 126 2.25 30.55 -5.63
CA LYS A 126 1.73 31.47 -4.61
C LYS A 126 0.45 31.03 -3.94
N GLN A 127 0.15 29.74 -3.98
CA GLN A 127 -1.01 29.20 -3.30
C GLN A 127 -0.75 29.03 -1.80
N ARG A 128 -1.81 28.93 -1.03
CA ARG A 128 -1.76 28.67 0.42
C ARG A 128 -2.78 27.62 0.77
N TYR A 129 -2.41 26.71 1.66
CA TYR A 129 -3.34 25.74 2.22
C TYR A 129 -4.37 26.46 3.09
N GLN A 130 -5.64 26.16 2.88
CA GLN A 130 -6.76 26.70 3.62
C GLN A 130 -7.68 25.55 4.02
N ALA A 131 -7.98 25.43 5.29
CA ALA A 131 -8.99 24.48 5.74
C ALA A 131 -10.38 25.02 5.34
N GLY A 132 -11.04 24.36 4.40
CA GLY A 132 -12.38 24.74 3.93
C GLY A 132 -13.50 24.39 4.92
N ALA A 133 -13.23 23.54 5.91
CA ALA A 133 -14.18 23.10 6.92
C ALA A 133 -13.51 22.89 8.28
N SER A 134 -14.29 23.08 9.37
CA SER A 134 -13.82 22.85 10.75
C SER A 134 -13.64 21.36 11.09
N ARG A 135 -14.27 20.48 10.31
CA ARG A 135 -14.15 19.02 10.41
C ARG A 135 -13.97 18.42 9.03
N ILE A 136 -13.02 17.52 8.92
CA ILE A 136 -12.78 16.74 7.71
C ILE A 136 -12.94 15.27 8.08
N PHE A 137 -13.83 14.59 7.37
CA PHE A 137 -14.00 13.16 7.48
C PHE A 137 -12.90 12.47 6.66
N VAL A 138 -12.17 11.56 7.28
CA VAL A 138 -11.23 10.67 6.62
C VAL A 138 -11.95 9.36 6.37
N GLU A 139 -12.04 8.96 5.13
CA GLU A 139 -12.65 7.68 4.73
C GLU A 139 -11.87 6.48 5.29
N GLY A 140 -12.54 5.34 5.41
CA GLY A 140 -11.92 4.07 5.80
C GLY A 140 -10.83 3.65 4.80
N ASP A 141 -9.84 2.94 5.32
CA ASP A 141 -8.70 2.44 4.55
C ASP A 141 -9.06 1.11 3.87
N TRP A 142 -9.19 1.12 2.54
CA TRP A 142 -9.52 -0.06 1.75
C TRP A 142 -8.43 -1.14 1.82
N SER A 143 -7.17 -0.74 2.00
CA SER A 143 -6.10 -1.73 2.16
C SER A 143 -6.18 -2.49 3.49
N GLN A 144 -6.70 -1.83 4.55
CA GLN A 144 -6.95 -2.50 5.83
C GLN A 144 -8.25 -3.31 5.79
N ALA A 145 -9.30 -2.78 5.15
CA ALA A 145 -10.54 -3.51 4.97
C ALA A 145 -10.36 -4.82 4.19
N ALA A 146 -9.40 -4.87 3.26
CA ALA A 146 -9.13 -6.05 2.46
C ALA A 146 -8.81 -7.30 3.30
N PHE A 147 -8.09 -7.16 4.43
CA PHE A 147 -7.81 -8.29 5.32
C PHE A 147 -9.09 -8.89 5.90
N TRP A 148 -10.02 -8.04 6.29
CA TRP A 148 -11.30 -8.46 6.87
C TRP A 148 -12.26 -9.02 5.81
N LEU A 149 -12.27 -8.45 4.60
CA LEU A 149 -13.07 -8.96 3.50
C LEU A 149 -12.58 -10.35 3.06
N VAL A 150 -11.27 -10.55 2.97
CA VAL A 150 -10.72 -11.90 2.71
C VAL A 150 -11.03 -12.83 3.87
N ALA A 151 -10.82 -12.40 5.14
CA ALA A 151 -11.15 -13.21 6.31
C ALA A 151 -12.63 -13.64 6.33
N GLY A 152 -13.55 -12.72 6.00
CA GLY A 152 -14.97 -13.02 5.86
C GLY A 152 -15.24 -14.08 4.78
N THR A 153 -14.60 -13.92 3.62
CA THR A 153 -14.80 -14.82 2.46
C THR A 153 -14.26 -16.22 2.70
N ILE A 154 -13.13 -16.40 3.42
CA ILE A 154 -12.49 -17.72 3.59
C ILE A 154 -12.84 -18.39 4.93
N GLY A 155 -13.29 -17.64 5.93
CA GLY A 155 -13.41 -18.16 7.30
C GLY A 155 -14.76 -17.97 8.00
N SER A 156 -15.58 -17.00 7.60
CA SER A 156 -16.79 -16.65 8.36
C SER A 156 -18.08 -16.98 7.65
N ARG A 157 -18.91 -17.87 8.25
CA ARG A 157 -20.27 -18.14 7.75
C ARG A 157 -21.26 -17.02 8.07
N GLU A 158 -21.06 -16.30 9.16
CA GLU A 158 -21.90 -15.17 9.56
C GLU A 158 -21.52 -13.89 8.82
N GLY A 159 -20.34 -13.87 8.20
CA GLY A 159 -19.78 -12.75 7.48
C GLY A 159 -19.02 -11.77 8.38
N ILE A 160 -18.17 -10.97 7.76
CA ILE A 160 -17.48 -9.84 8.40
C ILE A 160 -17.88 -8.56 7.68
N THR A 161 -18.32 -7.55 8.44
CA THR A 161 -18.75 -6.25 7.91
C THR A 161 -17.71 -5.19 8.19
N CYS A 162 -17.17 -4.57 7.13
CA CYS A 162 -16.31 -3.40 7.19
C CYS A 162 -17.15 -2.14 7.01
N CYS A 163 -17.08 -1.21 7.95
CA CYS A 163 -17.83 0.05 7.93
C CYS A 163 -16.94 1.26 7.64
N GLY A 164 -17.57 2.39 7.25
CA GLY A 164 -16.87 3.65 7.00
C GLY A 164 -16.12 3.70 5.67
N LEU A 165 -16.45 2.82 4.75
CA LEU A 165 -15.87 2.74 3.41
C LEU A 165 -16.62 3.69 2.46
N ASP A 166 -15.87 4.52 1.74
CA ASP A 166 -16.45 5.43 0.73
C ASP A 166 -16.58 4.70 -0.61
N ARG A 167 -17.82 4.63 -1.14
CA ARG A 167 -18.08 4.04 -2.48
C ARG A 167 -17.38 4.81 -3.60
N ASP A 168 -17.19 6.11 -3.42
CA ASP A 168 -16.52 6.98 -4.40
C ASP A 168 -15.03 7.16 -4.09
N SER A 169 -14.47 6.27 -3.25
CA SER A 169 -13.06 6.28 -2.92
C SER A 169 -12.17 6.17 -4.15
N LEU A 170 -11.12 6.98 -4.17
CA LEU A 170 -10.05 6.91 -5.17
C LEU A 170 -8.90 5.99 -4.72
N GLN A 171 -9.03 5.29 -3.60
CA GLN A 171 -8.02 4.33 -3.17
C GLN A 171 -7.93 3.17 -4.17
N GLY A 172 -6.72 2.87 -4.68
CA GLY A 172 -6.51 1.77 -5.62
C GLY A 172 -6.91 0.42 -5.02
N ASP A 173 -6.73 0.28 -3.70
CA ASP A 173 -7.04 -0.94 -2.96
C ASP A 173 -8.55 -1.24 -2.85
N LYS A 174 -9.43 -0.30 -3.26
CA LYS A 174 -10.84 -0.60 -3.49
C LYS A 174 -11.05 -1.69 -4.56
N ALA A 175 -10.05 -1.94 -5.41
CA ALA A 175 -10.03 -3.05 -6.37
C ALA A 175 -10.28 -4.41 -5.71
N ILE A 176 -10.10 -4.53 -4.38
CA ILE A 176 -10.41 -5.75 -3.62
C ILE A 176 -11.84 -6.25 -3.89
N LEU A 177 -12.82 -5.34 -4.04
CA LEU A 177 -14.20 -5.71 -4.31
C LEU A 177 -14.34 -6.41 -5.67
N THR A 178 -13.76 -5.82 -6.71
CA THR A 178 -13.79 -6.38 -8.06
C THR A 178 -13.04 -7.71 -8.13
N ILE A 179 -11.84 -7.77 -7.50
CA ILE A 179 -11.00 -8.97 -7.51
C ILE A 179 -11.72 -10.12 -6.79
N LEU A 180 -12.20 -9.89 -5.56
CA LEU A 180 -12.91 -10.93 -4.80
C LEU A 180 -14.20 -11.35 -5.50
N SER A 181 -14.93 -10.43 -6.12
CA SER A 181 -16.13 -10.77 -6.92
C SER A 181 -15.78 -11.66 -8.12
N HIS A 182 -14.69 -11.38 -8.84
CA HIS A 182 -14.20 -12.23 -9.92
C HIS A 182 -13.76 -13.61 -9.42
N MET A 183 -13.23 -13.70 -8.21
CA MET A 183 -12.92 -14.96 -7.55
C MET A 183 -14.17 -15.72 -7.07
N GLY A 184 -15.36 -15.10 -7.09
CA GLY A 184 -16.62 -15.74 -6.66
C GLY A 184 -17.04 -15.45 -5.23
N ALA A 185 -16.43 -14.47 -4.56
CA ALA A 185 -16.80 -14.08 -3.20
C ALA A 185 -18.24 -13.55 -3.11
N ASP A 186 -18.92 -13.84 -2.02
CA ASP A 186 -20.22 -13.27 -1.68
C ASP A 186 -20.01 -11.96 -0.91
N LEU A 187 -20.21 -10.83 -1.61
CA LEU A 187 -20.02 -9.48 -1.11
C LEU A 187 -21.33 -8.71 -1.13
N ILE A 188 -21.71 -8.14 0.00
CA ILE A 188 -22.91 -7.31 0.15
C ILE A 188 -22.49 -5.87 0.48
N GLU A 189 -22.68 -4.95 -0.48
CA GLU A 189 -22.43 -3.53 -0.31
C GLU A 189 -23.68 -2.80 0.15
N LYS A 190 -23.61 -2.08 1.26
CA LYS A 190 -24.71 -1.28 1.80
C LYS A 190 -24.21 -0.07 2.58
N ASP A 191 -24.69 1.13 2.22
CA ASP A 191 -24.59 2.38 2.99
C ASP A 191 -23.19 2.66 3.60
N GLY A 192 -22.13 2.55 2.78
CA GLY A 192 -20.75 2.80 3.22
C GLY A 192 -20.16 1.65 4.05
N SER A 193 -20.74 0.46 3.92
CA SER A 193 -20.22 -0.78 4.49
C SER A 193 -20.18 -1.89 3.45
N VAL A 194 -19.30 -2.85 3.66
CA VAL A 194 -19.19 -4.07 2.85
C VAL A 194 -19.14 -5.27 3.79
N THR A 195 -20.02 -6.23 3.55
CA THR A 195 -20.02 -7.53 4.24
C THR A 195 -19.50 -8.60 3.30
N ALA A 196 -18.51 -9.36 3.73
CA ALA A 196 -18.02 -10.55 3.02
C ALA A 196 -18.43 -11.80 3.79
N GLN A 197 -19.01 -12.78 3.07
CA GLN A 197 -19.42 -14.07 3.62
C GLN A 197 -18.64 -15.21 2.99
N ALA A 198 -18.54 -16.34 3.71
CA ALA A 198 -17.83 -17.51 3.22
C ALA A 198 -18.41 -18.01 1.90
N ALA A 199 -17.56 -18.09 0.89
CA ALA A 199 -17.89 -18.54 -0.45
C ALA A 199 -16.75 -19.38 -1.05
N PRO A 200 -17.07 -20.35 -1.95
CA PRO A 200 -16.05 -21.02 -2.74
C PRO A 200 -15.36 -20.02 -3.68
N LEU A 201 -14.05 -19.94 -3.62
CA LEU A 201 -13.26 -19.08 -4.49
C LEU A 201 -12.68 -19.86 -5.68
N ALA A 202 -12.56 -19.18 -6.82
CA ALA A 202 -11.87 -19.66 -8.02
C ALA A 202 -10.65 -18.78 -8.32
N GLY A 203 -9.59 -19.40 -8.82
CA GLY A 203 -8.39 -18.70 -9.25
C GLY A 203 -8.66 -17.82 -10.46
N CYS A 204 -7.92 -16.70 -10.56
CA CYS A 204 -8.00 -15.75 -11.67
C CYS A 204 -6.65 -15.06 -11.88
N GLU A 205 -6.54 -14.26 -12.94
CA GLU A 205 -5.42 -13.32 -13.10
C GLU A 205 -5.69 -12.04 -12.31
N ILE A 206 -4.66 -11.53 -11.62
CA ILE A 206 -4.72 -10.32 -10.79
C ILE A 206 -3.58 -9.39 -11.21
N ASP A 207 -3.92 -8.24 -11.78
CA ASP A 207 -2.96 -7.16 -12.05
C ASP A 207 -2.78 -6.30 -10.81
N ALA A 208 -1.56 -6.31 -10.24
CA ALA A 208 -1.22 -5.59 -9.02
C ALA A 208 -0.67 -4.17 -9.25
N SER A 209 -0.62 -3.69 -10.50
CA SER A 209 -0.03 -2.40 -10.85
C SER A 209 -0.63 -1.22 -10.06
N ASP A 210 -1.93 -1.21 -9.81
CA ASP A 210 -2.61 -0.15 -9.07
C ASP A 210 -2.96 -0.50 -7.61
N CYS A 211 -2.87 -1.78 -7.22
CA CYS A 211 -3.24 -2.26 -5.88
C CYS A 211 -2.19 -3.21 -5.24
N PRO A 212 -0.89 -2.85 -5.26
CA PRO A 212 0.18 -3.74 -4.79
C PRO A 212 0.03 -4.14 -3.32
N ASP A 213 -0.59 -3.29 -2.53
CA ASP A 213 -0.76 -3.52 -1.11
C ASP A 213 -1.83 -4.59 -0.78
N LEU A 214 -2.64 -4.99 -1.77
CA LEU A 214 -3.57 -6.11 -1.67
C LEU A 214 -2.91 -7.48 -1.89
N VAL A 215 -1.75 -7.54 -2.57
CA VAL A 215 -1.11 -8.80 -2.97
C VAL A 215 -0.92 -9.76 -1.79
N PRO A 216 -0.40 -9.35 -0.61
CA PRO A 216 -0.23 -10.29 0.50
C PRO A 216 -1.51 -11.01 0.89
N VAL A 217 -2.60 -10.30 1.09
CA VAL A 217 -3.86 -10.93 1.52
C VAL A 217 -4.58 -11.65 0.37
N LEU A 218 -4.44 -11.19 -0.87
CA LEU A 218 -4.96 -11.90 -2.05
C LEU A 218 -4.23 -13.21 -2.31
N THR A 219 -2.94 -13.30 -1.96
CA THR A 219 -2.19 -14.57 -2.00
C THR A 219 -2.79 -15.60 -1.06
N VAL A 220 -3.30 -15.17 0.11
CA VAL A 220 -4.02 -16.06 1.03
C VAL A 220 -5.33 -16.55 0.43
N ALA A 221 -6.14 -15.65 -0.15
CA ALA A 221 -7.39 -16.03 -0.81
C ALA A 221 -7.13 -17.01 -1.98
N ALA A 222 -6.10 -16.75 -2.77
CA ALA A 222 -5.69 -17.59 -3.89
C ALA A 222 -5.21 -18.98 -3.43
N ALA A 223 -4.48 -19.07 -2.32
CA ALA A 223 -3.97 -20.35 -1.81
C ALA A 223 -5.09 -21.35 -1.44
N VAL A 224 -6.27 -20.87 -1.06
CA VAL A 224 -7.43 -21.71 -0.71
C VAL A 224 -8.46 -21.83 -1.83
N ALA A 225 -8.33 -21.06 -2.91
CA ALA A 225 -9.22 -21.06 -4.05
C ALA A 225 -9.10 -22.36 -4.86
N LYS A 226 -10.06 -22.61 -5.74
CA LYS A 226 -9.98 -23.69 -6.73
C LYS A 226 -9.29 -23.19 -8.01
N GLY A 227 -8.31 -23.96 -8.50
CA GLY A 227 -7.57 -23.64 -9.74
C GLY A 227 -6.36 -22.78 -9.50
N THR A 228 -5.96 -22.02 -10.51
CA THR A 228 -4.70 -21.26 -10.50
C THR A 228 -4.98 -19.76 -10.49
N THR A 229 -4.27 -19.03 -9.64
CA THR A 229 -4.22 -17.56 -9.65
C THR A 229 -2.84 -17.11 -10.11
N HIS A 230 -2.80 -16.15 -11.03
CA HIS A 230 -1.58 -15.50 -11.46
C HIS A 230 -1.61 -14.03 -11.07
N ILE A 231 -0.74 -13.63 -10.14
CA ILE A 231 -0.56 -12.24 -9.73
C ILE A 231 0.59 -11.67 -10.56
N ILE A 232 0.31 -10.60 -11.31
CA ILE A 232 1.25 -9.97 -12.24
C ILE A 232 1.51 -8.51 -11.88
N HIS A 233 2.58 -7.91 -12.42
CA HIS A 233 2.99 -6.51 -12.20
C HIS A 233 3.20 -6.14 -10.73
N ALA A 234 3.75 -7.08 -9.96
CA ALA A 234 3.98 -6.94 -8.52
C ALA A 234 5.45 -6.76 -8.12
N GLY A 235 6.38 -6.63 -9.08
CA GLY A 235 7.83 -6.62 -8.83
C GLY A 235 8.31 -5.57 -7.84
N ARG A 236 7.65 -4.40 -7.78
CA ARG A 236 7.97 -3.35 -6.79
C ARG A 236 7.70 -3.75 -5.33
N LEU A 237 7.00 -4.85 -5.08
CA LEU A 237 6.80 -5.39 -3.73
C LEU A 237 8.09 -5.92 -3.10
N ARG A 238 9.12 -6.16 -3.91
CA ARG A 238 10.43 -6.61 -3.45
C ARG A 238 11.22 -5.55 -2.69
N ILE A 239 10.90 -4.26 -2.89
CA ILE A 239 11.58 -3.12 -2.25
C ILE A 239 10.71 -2.40 -1.21
N LYS A 240 9.72 -3.10 -0.65
CA LYS A 240 8.85 -2.57 0.42
C LYS A 240 9.51 -2.75 1.81
N GLU A 241 8.72 -2.97 2.84
CA GLU A 241 9.18 -3.24 4.22
C GLU A 241 10.03 -4.51 4.29
N CYS A 242 9.71 -5.50 3.46
CA CYS A 242 10.49 -6.69 3.13
C CYS A 242 10.30 -7.00 1.64
N ASP A 243 10.93 -8.05 1.11
CA ASP A 243 10.52 -8.65 -0.16
C ASP A 243 9.21 -9.41 0.06
N ARG A 244 8.07 -8.74 -0.17
CA ARG A 244 6.73 -9.29 0.09
C ARG A 244 6.39 -10.49 -0.78
N LEU A 245 6.91 -10.55 -2.00
CA LEU A 245 6.66 -11.71 -2.88
C LEU A 245 7.34 -12.94 -2.30
N ASN A 246 8.62 -12.83 -1.96
CA ASN A 246 9.37 -13.91 -1.33
C ASN A 246 8.79 -14.29 0.03
N ALA A 247 8.47 -13.32 0.90
CA ALA A 247 7.89 -13.57 2.22
C ALA A 247 6.57 -14.35 2.11
N MET A 248 5.63 -13.90 1.27
CA MET A 248 4.34 -14.58 1.14
C MET A 248 4.47 -15.97 0.52
N ALA A 249 5.33 -16.15 -0.47
CA ALA A 249 5.59 -17.47 -1.06
C ALA A 249 6.22 -18.43 -0.04
N THR A 250 7.22 -17.98 0.69
CA THR A 250 7.93 -18.79 1.70
C THR A 250 6.99 -19.22 2.82
N GLU A 251 6.31 -18.24 3.44
CA GLU A 251 5.53 -18.51 4.65
C GLU A 251 4.25 -19.29 4.36
N LEU A 252 3.55 -19.02 3.26
CA LEU A 252 2.37 -19.80 2.90
C LEU A 252 2.72 -21.20 2.39
N ASN A 253 3.86 -21.37 1.69
CA ASN A 253 4.32 -22.71 1.33
C ASN A 253 4.69 -23.55 2.57
N ALA A 254 5.25 -22.93 3.62
CA ALA A 254 5.45 -23.60 4.90
C ALA A 254 4.12 -24.08 5.52
N LEU A 255 3.04 -23.30 5.34
CA LEU A 255 1.68 -23.70 5.77
C LEU A 255 1.02 -24.73 4.83
N GLY A 256 1.72 -25.17 3.77
CA GLY A 256 1.26 -26.19 2.83
C GLY A 256 0.54 -25.65 1.60
N ALA A 257 0.69 -24.36 1.26
CA ALA A 257 0.26 -23.82 -0.02
C ALA A 257 1.15 -24.31 -1.18
N ASN A 258 0.79 -24.01 -2.40
CA ASN A 258 1.57 -24.29 -3.61
C ASN A 258 1.75 -22.98 -4.42
N ILE A 259 2.81 -22.25 -4.07
CA ILE A 259 3.11 -20.91 -4.62
C ILE A 259 4.49 -20.97 -5.27
N GLN A 260 4.53 -20.58 -6.54
CA GLN A 260 5.76 -20.35 -7.29
C GLN A 260 6.00 -18.84 -7.37
N GLU A 261 7.17 -18.41 -6.93
CA GLU A 261 7.62 -17.04 -7.05
C GLU A 261 8.12 -16.76 -8.47
N GLU A 262 7.70 -15.63 -9.04
CA GLU A 262 8.15 -15.11 -10.34
C GLU A 262 8.81 -13.74 -10.15
N PRO A 263 9.65 -13.25 -11.08
CA PRO A 263 10.31 -11.95 -10.96
C PRO A 263 9.34 -10.80 -10.69
N GLU A 264 8.19 -10.80 -11.38
CA GLU A 264 7.18 -9.74 -11.35
C GLU A 264 5.86 -10.18 -10.70
N GLY A 265 5.82 -11.33 -9.99
CA GLY A 265 4.57 -11.83 -9.46
C GLY A 265 4.63 -13.16 -8.73
N LEU A 266 3.45 -13.78 -8.62
CA LEU A 266 3.26 -15.09 -7.99
C LEU A 266 2.33 -15.94 -8.82
N LEU A 267 2.68 -17.21 -9.04
CA LEU A 267 1.80 -18.23 -9.59
C LEU A 267 1.34 -19.15 -8.45
N ILE A 268 0.04 -19.17 -8.17
CA ILE A 268 -0.53 -19.85 -7.01
C ILE A 268 -1.47 -20.94 -7.50
N THR A 269 -1.18 -22.21 -7.19
CA THR A 269 -2.12 -23.32 -7.38
C THR A 269 -2.89 -23.52 -6.09
N GLY A 270 -4.15 -23.11 -6.08
CA GLY A 270 -4.99 -23.18 -4.89
C GLY A 270 -5.39 -24.62 -4.54
N LEU A 271 -5.62 -24.88 -3.26
CA LEU A 271 -5.89 -26.21 -2.73
C LEU A 271 -7.38 -26.63 -2.80
N ASP A 272 -8.27 -25.73 -3.25
CA ASP A 272 -9.73 -25.95 -3.20
C ASP A 272 -10.18 -26.36 -1.77
N GLY A 273 -9.64 -25.68 -0.75
CA GLY A 273 -9.91 -26.01 0.63
C GLY A 273 -8.90 -25.44 1.63
N LYS A 274 -8.82 -26.05 2.78
CA LYS A 274 -8.00 -25.58 3.90
C LYS A 274 -6.51 -25.93 3.73
N LEU A 275 -5.66 -24.99 4.14
CA LEU A 275 -4.23 -25.21 4.35
C LEU A 275 -4.00 -26.22 5.49
N PRO A 276 -2.94 -27.04 5.44
CA PRO A 276 -2.50 -27.85 6.57
C PRO A 276 -2.30 -27.03 7.84
N GLY A 277 -1.46 -26.01 7.81
CA GLY A 277 -1.07 -25.22 8.98
C GLY A 277 -0.06 -25.96 9.87
N GLY A 278 -0.07 -25.66 11.17
CA GLY A 278 0.77 -26.35 12.17
C GLY A 278 2.21 -25.87 12.28
N GLU A 279 2.63 -24.92 11.46
CA GLU A 279 4.02 -24.48 11.35
C GLU A 279 4.26 -23.11 11.99
N ARG A 280 5.53 -22.79 12.21
CA ARG A 280 6.01 -21.46 12.61
C ARG A 280 6.28 -20.63 11.37
N VAL A 281 5.73 -19.42 11.33
CA VAL A 281 5.85 -18.46 10.23
C VAL A 281 6.30 -17.10 10.75
N ASP A 282 6.95 -16.31 9.89
CA ASP A 282 7.54 -15.03 10.25
C ASP A 282 6.86 -13.86 9.50
N ALA A 283 6.58 -12.78 10.22
CA ALA A 283 6.04 -11.55 9.64
C ALA A 283 7.07 -10.73 8.87
N HIS A 284 8.34 -11.09 8.89
CA HIS A 284 9.44 -10.36 8.24
C HIS A 284 9.47 -8.86 8.60
N ASN A 285 9.04 -8.53 9.83
CA ASN A 285 8.89 -7.16 10.30
C ASN A 285 7.99 -6.32 9.36
N ASP A 286 7.01 -6.93 8.68
CA ASP A 286 6.06 -6.30 7.77
C ASP A 286 4.63 -6.51 8.27
N HIS A 287 3.92 -5.40 8.49
CA HIS A 287 2.54 -5.43 9.00
C HIS A 287 1.57 -6.13 8.06
N ARG A 288 1.77 -6.03 6.72
CA ARG A 288 0.88 -6.69 5.74
C ARG A 288 1.10 -8.19 5.69
N VAL A 289 2.36 -8.63 5.83
CA VAL A 289 2.68 -10.06 5.96
C VAL A 289 2.07 -10.60 7.25
N ALA A 290 2.28 -9.91 8.39
CA ALA A 290 1.69 -10.31 9.67
C ALA A 290 0.16 -10.47 9.61
N MET A 291 -0.55 -9.46 9.10
CA MET A 291 -2.02 -9.50 8.97
C MET A 291 -2.49 -10.57 7.99
N SER A 292 -1.77 -10.78 6.88
CA SER A 292 -2.10 -11.83 5.92
C SER A 292 -1.93 -13.22 6.50
N LEU A 293 -0.87 -13.48 7.27
CA LEU A 293 -0.65 -14.77 7.95
C LEU A 293 -1.68 -15.00 9.05
N ALA A 294 -2.10 -13.95 9.77
CA ALA A 294 -3.21 -14.04 10.72
C ALA A 294 -4.53 -14.41 10.02
N VAL A 295 -4.80 -13.86 8.83
CA VAL A 295 -5.95 -14.25 8.00
C VAL A 295 -5.79 -15.68 7.47
N ALA A 296 -4.60 -16.08 7.04
CA ALA A 296 -4.33 -17.46 6.61
C ALA A 296 -4.61 -18.50 7.70
N ALA A 297 -4.34 -18.15 8.97
CA ALA A 297 -4.63 -19.03 10.12
C ALA A 297 -6.11 -19.46 10.19
N LEU A 298 -7.06 -18.62 9.73
CA LEU A 298 -8.49 -18.95 9.70
C LEU A 298 -8.80 -20.08 8.71
N ALA A 299 -7.96 -20.23 7.70
CA ALA A 299 -8.07 -21.26 6.69
C ALA A 299 -7.14 -22.47 6.94
N CYS A 300 -6.38 -22.49 8.01
CA CYS A 300 -5.55 -23.62 8.41
C CYS A 300 -6.38 -24.68 9.18
N ARG A 301 -5.94 -25.93 9.08
CA ARG A 301 -6.49 -27.05 9.89
C ARG A 301 -5.90 -27.06 11.29
N GLU A 302 -4.59 -26.81 11.37
CA GLU A 302 -3.83 -26.74 12.61
C GLU A 302 -3.44 -25.29 12.93
N PRO A 303 -3.36 -24.93 14.22
CA PRO A 303 -2.90 -23.60 14.63
C PRO A 303 -1.49 -23.29 14.12
N ILE A 304 -1.21 -22.03 13.85
CA ILE A 304 0.11 -21.56 13.45
C ILE A 304 0.78 -20.77 14.57
N VAL A 305 2.11 -20.67 14.53
CA VAL A 305 2.88 -19.78 15.41
C VAL A 305 3.42 -18.63 14.55
N LEU A 306 2.93 -17.41 14.80
CA LEU A 306 3.35 -16.21 14.06
C LEU A 306 4.36 -15.41 14.90
N THR A 307 5.59 -15.25 14.38
CA THR A 307 6.61 -14.35 14.94
C THR A 307 6.54 -12.97 14.29
N GLY A 308 6.98 -11.92 15.00
CA GLY A 308 6.92 -10.54 14.51
C GLY A 308 5.49 -9.98 14.43
N ALA A 309 4.55 -10.57 15.17
CA ALA A 309 3.14 -10.20 15.18
C ALA A 309 2.87 -8.73 15.59
N GLU A 310 3.78 -8.14 16.37
CA GLU A 310 3.76 -6.73 16.77
C GLU A 310 3.94 -5.76 15.60
N SER A 311 4.45 -6.22 14.45
CA SER A 311 4.66 -5.39 13.26
C SER A 311 3.36 -4.76 12.73
N VAL A 312 2.19 -5.33 13.05
CA VAL A 312 0.87 -4.75 12.71
C VAL A 312 0.71 -3.32 13.24
N ALA A 313 1.36 -2.98 14.36
CA ALA A 313 1.30 -1.65 14.96
C ALA A 313 1.81 -0.53 14.03
N LYS A 314 2.56 -0.85 12.98
CA LYS A 314 3.05 0.12 11.99
C LYS A 314 1.92 0.79 11.19
N SER A 315 0.79 0.12 10.98
CA SER A 315 -0.33 0.64 10.21
C SER A 315 -1.70 0.37 10.84
N TYR A 316 -1.81 -0.65 11.68
CA TYR A 316 -3.06 -1.06 12.31
C TYR A 316 -2.84 -1.48 13.78
N PRO A 317 -2.59 -0.54 14.69
CA PRO A 317 -2.31 -0.85 16.10
C PRO A 317 -3.41 -1.66 16.80
N GLY A 318 -4.67 -1.50 16.37
CA GLY A 318 -5.83 -2.22 16.92
C GLY A 318 -6.12 -3.58 16.29
N PHE A 319 -5.29 -4.06 15.35
CA PHE A 319 -5.59 -5.26 14.55
C PHE A 319 -5.94 -6.48 15.40
N TRP A 320 -5.14 -6.79 16.41
CA TRP A 320 -5.36 -7.98 17.25
C TRP A 320 -6.63 -7.88 18.08
N GLN A 321 -7.00 -6.66 18.51
CA GLN A 321 -8.27 -6.43 19.23
C GLN A 321 -9.46 -6.72 18.32
N ASP A 322 -9.42 -6.20 17.09
CA ASP A 322 -10.47 -6.43 16.10
C ASP A 322 -10.51 -7.89 15.65
N TYR A 323 -9.34 -8.54 15.50
CA TYR A 323 -9.24 -9.97 15.18
C TYR A 323 -9.97 -10.84 16.20
N LEU A 324 -9.77 -10.57 17.50
CA LEU A 324 -10.48 -11.27 18.58
C LEU A 324 -11.97 -10.92 18.58
N ALA A 325 -12.33 -9.65 18.33
CA ALA A 325 -13.72 -9.19 18.34
C ALA A 325 -14.57 -9.83 17.24
N VAL A 326 -13.99 -10.15 16.08
CA VAL A 326 -14.69 -10.85 14.99
C VAL A 326 -14.62 -12.38 15.13
N GLY A 327 -14.14 -12.90 16.26
CA GLY A 327 -14.14 -14.34 16.57
C GLY A 327 -12.83 -15.07 16.25
N GLY A 328 -11.79 -14.37 15.85
CA GLY A 328 -10.44 -14.93 15.75
C GLY A 328 -9.93 -15.39 17.12
N ARG A 329 -8.98 -16.31 17.12
CA ARG A 329 -8.36 -16.82 18.36
C ARG A 329 -6.86 -16.63 18.27
N SER A 330 -6.29 -15.97 19.25
CA SER A 330 -4.85 -15.81 19.38
C SER A 330 -4.45 -15.79 20.85
N GLU A 331 -3.27 -16.27 21.15
CA GLU A 331 -2.61 -16.17 22.44
C GLU A 331 -1.17 -15.71 22.25
N ILE A 332 -0.67 -14.91 23.18
CA ILE A 332 0.73 -14.52 23.19
C ILE A 332 1.49 -15.64 23.91
N LYS A 333 2.55 -16.14 23.28
CA LYS A 333 3.50 -17.04 23.91
C LYS A 333 4.79 -16.26 24.15
N ASP A 334 5.19 -16.13 25.40
CA ASP A 334 6.52 -15.64 25.76
C ASP A 334 7.54 -16.73 25.36
N GLU A 335 8.58 -16.34 24.62
CA GLU A 335 9.70 -17.22 24.25
C GLU A 335 10.70 -17.37 25.40
#